data_dba5adbaba99517bc4c293aa8f938d90
#
_entry.id   dba5adbaba99517bc4c293aa8f938d90
#
_cell.length_a   1.000
_cell.length_b   1.000
_cell.length_c   1.000
_cell.angle_alpha   90.00
_cell.angle_beta   90.00
_cell.angle_gamma   90.00
#
_symmetry.space_group_name_H-M   'P 1'
#
loop_
_entity.id
_entity.type
_entity.pdbx_description
1 polymer ?
#
loop_
_entity_poly.entity_id
_entity_poly.type
_entity_poly.pdbx_seq_one_letter_code
_entity_poly.pdbx_strand_id
1 'polypeptide(L)'
;TAGQSKNSSVSLASFYLNSDRYTDGTLQISGPEHYEVYIDNEKQTPANGELKLTLEPRRYEVVIKYLTAPDETNRIPKVTFKTDSKAVVTATTDPEKRYTLSDVFDGTRIRSVNLSPNGKYLLTAYQTTYSGGDTESFQQVTDRATGQVLMESNNHHYSWMPRSNRLYYTRKG
;
A
#
# COMPACT_ATOMS: atom_id res chain seq x y z
N THR A 1 29.18 17.52 43.66
CA THR A 1 28.92 16.42 42.70
C THR A 1 27.79 16.81 41.80
N ALA A 2 28.14 17.26 40.59
CA ALA A 2 27.17 17.60 39.56
C ALA A 2 26.57 16.25 39.07
N GLY A 3 25.26 16.06 39.30
CA GLY A 3 24.54 14.94 38.77
C GLY A 3 24.53 15.05 37.24
N GLN A 4 25.19 14.12 36.57
CA GLN A 4 25.05 13.99 35.12
C GLN A 4 23.58 13.70 34.82
N SER A 5 22.93 14.62 34.13
CA SER A 5 21.60 14.42 33.55
C SER A 5 21.71 13.28 32.54
N LYS A 6 21.18 12.13 32.89
CA LYS A 6 21.07 10.98 31.98
C LYS A 6 19.95 11.29 31.00
N ASN A 7 20.30 11.67 29.76
CA ASN A 7 19.35 11.99 28.73
C ASN A 7 18.83 10.70 28.06
N SER A 8 17.51 10.54 28.01
CA SER A 8 16.86 9.52 27.17
C SER A 8 17.06 9.90 25.70
N SER A 9 17.31 8.93 24.84
CA SER A 9 17.42 9.12 23.40
C SER A 9 16.27 8.43 22.67
N VAL A 10 15.91 8.98 21.50
CA VAL A 10 14.96 8.37 20.59
C VAL A 10 15.73 7.56 19.56
N SER A 11 15.35 6.30 19.43
CA SER A 11 15.93 5.38 18.44
C SER A 11 14.87 4.91 17.46
N LEU A 12 15.30 4.54 16.26
CA LEU A 12 14.46 3.99 15.21
C LEU A 12 14.98 2.59 14.83
N ALA A 13 14.05 1.65 14.71
CA ALA A 13 14.29 0.36 14.08
C ALA A 13 13.38 0.25 12.86
N SER A 14 13.95 -0.02 11.69
CA SER A 14 13.22 -0.18 10.44
C SER A 14 13.51 -1.55 9.84
N PHE A 15 12.47 -2.18 9.32
CA PHE A 15 12.55 -3.43 8.57
C PHE A 15 11.36 -3.56 7.63
N TYR A 16 11.39 -4.55 6.75
CA TYR A 16 10.33 -4.81 5.80
C TYR A 16 9.71 -6.19 6.06
N LEU A 17 8.37 -6.25 6.01
CA LEU A 17 7.62 -7.50 5.97
C LEU A 17 7.18 -7.76 4.53
N ASN A 18 7.47 -8.97 4.03
CA ASN A 18 6.98 -9.41 2.72
C ASN A 18 5.99 -10.54 2.96
N SER A 19 4.77 -10.41 2.46
CA SER A 19 3.79 -11.50 2.44
C SER A 19 3.63 -12.04 1.03
N ASP A 20 3.55 -13.37 0.88
CA ASP A 20 3.36 -14.03 -0.42
C ASP A 20 1.88 -14.11 -0.82
N ARG A 21 0.97 -13.89 0.12
CA ARG A 21 -0.48 -13.98 -0.09
C ARG A 21 -1.26 -13.20 0.97
N TYR A 22 -2.55 -13.07 0.78
CA TYR A 22 -3.44 -12.56 1.84
C TYR A 22 -3.32 -13.41 3.09
N THR A 23 -3.06 -12.76 4.22
CA THR A 23 -3.00 -13.45 5.50
C THR A 23 -3.34 -12.51 6.65
N ASP A 24 -4.11 -13.02 7.59
CA ASP A 24 -4.27 -12.41 8.89
C ASP A 24 -3.17 -12.90 9.81
N GLY A 25 -2.71 -12.02 10.67
CA GLY A 25 -1.71 -12.37 11.65
C GLY A 25 -1.53 -11.31 12.71
N THR A 26 -0.63 -11.59 13.64
CA THR A 26 -0.32 -10.69 14.74
C THR A 26 1.17 -10.39 14.78
N LEU A 27 1.50 -9.11 14.68
CA LEU A 27 2.85 -8.61 14.93
C LEU A 27 3.02 -8.42 16.43
N GLN A 28 3.90 -9.21 17.04
CA GLN A 28 4.24 -9.11 18.45
C GLN A 28 5.52 -8.29 18.61
N ILE A 29 5.47 -7.29 19.48
CA ILE A 29 6.57 -6.37 19.74
C ILE A 29 6.88 -6.43 21.23
N SER A 30 8.12 -6.69 21.56
CA SER A 30 8.61 -6.74 22.94
C SER A 30 9.95 -6.03 23.06
N GLY A 31 10.32 -5.67 24.27
CA GLY A 31 11.57 -4.99 24.60
C GLY A 31 11.33 -3.59 25.14
N PRO A 32 11.15 -2.56 24.33
CA PRO A 32 10.97 -1.19 24.80
C PRO A 32 9.63 -1.00 25.53
N GLU A 33 9.65 -0.19 26.57
CA GLU A 33 8.47 0.13 27.36
C GLU A 33 7.62 1.23 26.69
N HIS A 34 8.31 2.18 26.04
CA HIS A 34 7.69 3.28 25.30
C HIS A 34 8.09 3.23 23.84
N TYR A 35 7.14 2.97 22.96
CA TYR A 35 7.37 2.91 21.52
C TYR A 35 6.13 3.30 20.72
N GLU A 36 6.36 3.69 19.48
CA GLU A 36 5.36 3.92 18.44
C GLU A 36 5.68 3.05 17.24
N VAL A 37 4.64 2.54 16.59
CA VAL A 37 4.76 1.69 15.40
C VAL A 37 4.14 2.39 14.22
N TYR A 38 4.82 2.33 13.09
CA TYR A 38 4.35 2.84 11.80
C TYR A 38 4.45 1.73 10.77
N ILE A 39 3.42 1.58 9.95
CA ILE A 39 3.42 0.70 8.77
C ILE A 39 3.10 1.56 7.57
N ASP A 40 3.98 1.57 6.56
CA ASP A 40 3.89 2.41 5.37
C ASP A 40 3.60 3.89 5.73
N ASN A 41 4.30 4.42 6.74
CA ASN A 41 4.15 5.75 7.33
C ASN A 41 2.83 6.01 8.09
N GLU A 42 1.94 5.04 8.21
CA GLU A 42 0.72 5.15 9.00
C GLU A 42 0.93 4.68 10.42
N LYS A 43 0.60 5.54 11.40
CA LYS A 43 0.73 5.21 12.82
C LYS A 43 -0.26 4.12 13.22
N GLN A 44 0.24 3.07 13.84
CA GLN A 44 -0.53 1.95 14.37
C GLN A 44 -0.63 2.02 15.89
N THR A 45 -1.66 1.40 16.43
CA THR A 45 -1.88 1.37 17.90
C THR A 45 -1.85 -0.08 18.37
N PRO A 46 -0.68 -0.61 18.79
CA PRO A 46 -0.59 -1.93 19.38
C PRO A 46 -1.34 -2.01 20.71
N ALA A 47 -2.00 -3.12 20.97
CA ALA A 47 -2.60 -3.43 22.25
C ALA A 47 -1.75 -4.49 22.98
N ASN A 48 -1.24 -4.17 24.17
CA ASN A 48 -0.40 -5.09 24.96
C ASN A 48 0.80 -5.68 24.19
N GLY A 49 1.43 -4.89 23.32
CA GLY A 49 2.55 -5.35 22.50
C GLY A 49 2.15 -6.16 21.26
N GLU A 50 0.86 -6.25 20.95
CA GLU A 50 0.34 -6.99 19.81
C GLU A 50 -0.39 -6.06 18.83
N LEU A 51 -0.11 -6.21 17.56
CA LEU A 51 -0.77 -5.52 16.47
C LEU A 51 -1.35 -6.53 15.50
N LYS A 52 -2.67 -6.59 15.41
CA LYS A 52 -3.38 -7.43 14.43
C LYS A 52 -3.30 -6.78 13.06
N LEU A 53 -2.89 -7.55 12.07
CA LEU A 53 -2.69 -7.10 10.70
C LEU A 53 -3.38 -8.05 9.72
N THR A 54 -3.98 -7.48 8.70
CA THR A 54 -4.36 -8.18 7.46
C THR A 54 -3.35 -7.77 6.39
N LEU A 55 -2.50 -8.70 6.00
CA LEU A 55 -1.47 -8.48 5.00
C LEU A 55 -1.95 -8.95 3.63
N GLU A 56 -1.77 -8.10 2.64
CA GLU A 56 -1.89 -8.43 1.22
C GLU A 56 -0.55 -8.97 0.70
N PRO A 57 -0.52 -9.66 -0.47
CA PRO A 57 0.72 -10.14 -1.06
C PRO A 57 1.58 -8.98 -1.58
N ARG A 58 2.22 -8.27 -0.66
CA ARG A 58 3.12 -7.15 -0.94
C ARG A 58 4.13 -6.95 0.18
N ARG A 59 4.99 -5.97 -0.02
CA ARG A 59 5.97 -5.52 0.95
C ARG A 59 5.41 -4.35 1.76
N TYR A 60 5.66 -4.38 3.07
CA TYR A 60 5.30 -3.34 4.04
C TYR A 60 6.56 -2.83 4.71
N GLU A 61 6.71 -1.51 4.80
CA GLU A 61 7.74 -0.90 5.63
C GLU A 61 7.22 -0.79 7.06
N VAL A 62 7.98 -1.33 8.02
CA VAL A 62 7.67 -1.23 9.45
C VAL A 62 8.74 -0.40 10.13
N VAL A 63 8.34 0.67 10.78
CA VAL A 63 9.23 1.53 11.56
C VAL A 63 8.77 1.54 13.01
N ILE A 64 9.67 1.22 13.92
CA ILE A 64 9.44 1.29 15.36
C ILE A 64 10.32 2.41 15.91
N LYS A 65 9.68 3.45 16.43
CA LYS A 65 10.30 4.54 17.13
C LYS A 65 10.20 4.26 18.63
N TYR A 66 11.30 4.24 19.35
CA TYR A 66 11.30 3.88 20.77
C TYR A 66 12.27 4.73 21.59
N LEU A 67 11.98 4.83 22.88
CA LEU A 67 12.85 5.52 23.83
C LEU A 67 13.88 4.55 24.40
N THR A 68 15.12 4.99 24.42
CA THR A 68 16.22 4.30 25.09
C THR A 68 16.64 5.12 26.31
N ALA A 69 16.42 4.61 27.49
CA ALA A 69 16.91 5.22 28.72
C ALA A 69 18.38 4.85 28.96
N PRO A 70 19.17 5.74 29.58
CA PRO A 70 20.62 5.51 29.77
C PRO A 70 20.97 4.30 30.63
N ASP A 71 20.07 3.85 31.50
CA ASP A 71 20.24 2.68 32.38
C ASP A 71 19.69 1.38 31.81
N GLU A 72 19.06 1.45 30.62
CA GLU A 72 18.44 0.31 29.97
C GLU A 72 19.34 -0.22 28.84
N THR A 73 20.42 -0.90 29.21
CA THR A 73 21.20 -1.70 28.27
C THR A 73 20.31 -2.82 27.69
N ASN A 74 20.03 -2.74 26.36
CA ASN A 74 19.42 -3.80 25.56
C ASN A 74 17.89 -3.92 25.53
N ARG A 75 17.13 -2.83 25.45
CA ARG A 75 15.72 -2.95 25.05
C ARG A 75 15.51 -2.64 23.55
N ILE A 76 16.33 -3.28 22.71
CA ILE A 76 16.09 -3.27 21.26
C ILE A 76 14.75 -3.99 21.01
N PRO A 77 13.87 -3.43 20.17
CA PRO A 77 12.62 -4.08 19.82
C PRO A 77 12.86 -5.47 19.26
N LYS A 78 12.23 -6.47 19.85
CA LYS A 78 12.13 -7.81 19.27
C LYS A 78 10.77 -7.94 18.64
N VAL A 79 10.74 -8.33 17.38
CA VAL A 79 9.52 -8.40 16.59
C VAL A 79 9.33 -9.81 16.07
N THR A 80 8.12 -10.34 16.22
CA THR A 80 7.75 -11.65 15.71
C THR A 80 6.39 -11.54 15.04
N PHE A 81 6.23 -12.08 13.85
CA PHE A 81 4.94 -12.21 13.20
C PHE A 81 4.41 -13.62 13.35
N LYS A 82 3.16 -13.75 13.80
CA LYS A 82 2.45 -15.03 13.95
C LYS A 82 1.22 -15.05 13.07
N THR A 83 1.03 -16.13 12.34
CA THR A 83 -0.16 -16.39 11.54
C THR A 83 -0.51 -17.87 11.60
N ASP A 84 -1.81 -18.16 11.55
CA ASP A 84 -2.32 -19.53 11.47
C ASP A 84 -2.48 -19.99 10.01
N SER A 85 -2.25 -19.10 9.05
CA SER A 85 -2.34 -19.41 7.63
C SER A 85 -1.07 -20.09 7.11
N LYS A 86 -1.16 -20.70 5.91
CA LYS A 86 0.00 -21.25 5.19
C LYS A 86 0.82 -20.16 4.47
N ALA A 87 0.59 -18.89 4.79
CA ALA A 87 1.32 -17.78 4.20
C ALA A 87 2.77 -17.77 4.65
N VAL A 88 3.66 -17.45 3.74
CA VAL A 88 5.06 -17.20 4.04
C VAL A 88 5.25 -15.69 4.23
N VAL A 89 5.44 -15.30 5.49
CA VAL A 89 5.76 -13.91 5.83
C VAL A 89 7.23 -13.86 6.24
N THR A 90 8.01 -13.08 5.52
CA THR A 90 9.45 -12.92 5.76
C THR A 90 9.77 -11.50 6.18
N ALA A 91 10.74 -11.34 7.08
CA ALA A 91 11.28 -10.06 7.48
C ALA A 91 12.68 -9.86 6.89
N THR A 92 12.96 -8.64 6.42
CA THR A 92 14.29 -8.27 5.91
C THR A 92 14.60 -6.81 6.24
N THR A 93 15.89 -6.51 6.43
CA THR A 93 16.39 -5.12 6.55
C THR A 93 16.92 -4.58 5.23
N ASP A 94 16.93 -5.41 4.17
CA ASP A 94 17.36 -5.01 2.84
C ASP A 94 16.36 -4.01 2.25
N PRO A 95 16.74 -2.78 1.91
CA PRO A 95 15.86 -1.80 1.30
C PRO A 95 15.54 -2.13 -0.16
N GLU A 96 16.31 -2.98 -0.82
CA GLU A 96 16.07 -3.32 -2.21
C GLU A 96 14.76 -4.09 -2.38
N LYS A 97 13.84 -3.50 -3.14
CA LYS A 97 12.58 -4.15 -3.50
C LYS A 97 12.82 -5.16 -4.60
N ARG A 98 12.66 -6.44 -4.29
CA ARG A 98 12.57 -7.48 -5.31
C ARG A 98 11.16 -7.52 -5.88
N TYR A 99 11.03 -7.39 -7.19
CA TYR A 99 9.74 -7.54 -7.85
C TYR A 99 9.25 -8.98 -7.72
N THR A 100 8.01 -9.11 -7.29
CA THR A 100 7.29 -10.39 -7.22
C THR A 100 6.35 -10.53 -8.41
N LEU A 101 5.77 -11.71 -8.60
CA LEU A 101 4.73 -11.91 -9.61
C LEU A 101 3.52 -11.00 -9.36
N SER A 102 3.18 -10.72 -8.10
CA SER A 102 2.12 -9.79 -7.74
C SER A 102 2.41 -8.37 -8.23
N ASP A 103 3.64 -7.88 -8.11
CA ASP A 103 4.01 -6.56 -8.65
C ASP A 103 3.83 -6.48 -10.19
N VAL A 104 3.84 -7.63 -10.87
CA VAL A 104 3.63 -7.71 -12.32
C VAL A 104 2.15 -7.84 -12.67
N PHE A 105 1.37 -8.58 -11.89
CA PHE A 105 -0.02 -8.91 -12.24
C PHE A 105 -1.03 -8.00 -11.56
N ASP A 106 -0.76 -7.52 -10.35
CA ASP A 106 -1.67 -6.67 -9.58
C ASP A 106 -1.54 -5.19 -9.97
N GLY A 107 -2.56 -4.42 -9.64
CA GLY A 107 -2.57 -2.98 -9.86
C GLY A 107 -3.37 -2.53 -11.08
N THR A 108 -3.36 -1.22 -11.31
CA THR A 108 -4.15 -0.58 -12.36
C THR A 108 -3.35 -0.45 -13.65
N ARG A 109 -3.92 -0.91 -14.75
CA ARG A 109 -3.33 -0.86 -16.10
C ARG A 109 -4.22 -0.12 -17.06
N ILE A 110 -3.61 0.60 -17.97
CA ILE A 110 -4.32 1.18 -19.11
C ILE A 110 -4.60 0.07 -20.13
N ARG A 111 -5.88 -0.10 -20.48
CA ARG A 111 -6.35 -1.06 -21.48
C ARG A 111 -6.47 -0.46 -22.86
N SER A 112 -6.97 0.77 -22.92
CA SER A 112 -7.07 1.51 -24.18
C SER A 112 -7.08 3.01 -23.94
N VAL A 113 -6.64 3.75 -24.97
CA VAL A 113 -6.72 5.20 -25.02
C VAL A 113 -7.30 5.58 -26.35
N ASN A 114 -8.39 6.33 -26.33
CA ASN A 114 -9.08 6.78 -27.52
C ASN A 114 -9.21 8.31 -27.52
N LEU A 115 -8.75 8.92 -28.58
CA LEU A 115 -8.83 10.36 -28.75
C LEU A 115 -10.23 10.75 -29.26
N SER A 116 -10.79 11.85 -28.75
CA SER A 116 -12.01 12.42 -29.30
C SER A 116 -11.79 12.89 -30.74
N PRO A 117 -12.85 12.96 -31.61
CA PRO A 117 -12.71 13.38 -33.01
C PRO A 117 -12.05 14.74 -33.21
N ASN A 118 -12.20 15.68 -32.28
CA ASN A 118 -11.53 16.99 -32.33
C ASN A 118 -10.15 17.02 -31.67
N GLY A 119 -9.66 15.89 -31.13
CA GLY A 119 -8.36 15.79 -30.50
C GLY A 119 -8.23 16.44 -29.11
N LYS A 120 -9.31 16.93 -28.54
CA LYS A 120 -9.29 17.69 -27.27
C LYS A 120 -9.32 16.80 -26.03
N TYR A 121 -10.02 15.66 -26.12
CA TYR A 121 -10.29 14.79 -24.97
C TYR A 121 -9.72 13.40 -25.18
N LEU A 122 -9.28 12.77 -24.09
CA LEU A 122 -8.85 11.38 -24.02
C LEU A 122 -9.91 10.57 -23.28
N LEU A 123 -10.36 9.47 -23.87
CA LEU A 123 -11.13 8.44 -23.19
C LEU A 123 -10.16 7.28 -22.90
N THR A 124 -9.80 7.12 -21.65
CA THR A 124 -8.88 6.08 -21.19
C THR A 124 -9.65 5.00 -20.44
N ALA A 125 -9.48 3.75 -20.84
CA ALA A 125 -10.01 2.61 -20.14
C ALA A 125 -8.91 2.00 -19.27
N TYR A 126 -9.23 1.76 -18.01
CA TYR A 126 -8.38 1.15 -17.02
C TYR A 126 -8.95 -0.20 -16.58
N GLN A 127 -8.08 -1.05 -16.14
CA GLN A 127 -8.42 -2.27 -15.41
C GLN A 127 -7.51 -2.38 -14.20
N THR A 128 -8.12 -2.51 -13.03
CA THR A 128 -7.43 -2.84 -11.78
C THR A 128 -7.56 -4.34 -11.55
N THR A 129 -6.43 -5.00 -11.30
CA THR A 129 -6.39 -6.40 -10.86
C THR A 129 -5.99 -6.40 -9.40
N TYR A 130 -6.79 -7.04 -8.57
CA TYR A 130 -6.53 -7.21 -7.15
C TYR A 130 -5.82 -8.52 -6.90
N SER A 131 -5.08 -8.62 -5.79
CA SER A 131 -4.28 -9.80 -5.45
C SER A 131 -5.09 -11.10 -5.29
N GLY A 132 -6.41 -11.03 -5.19
CA GLY A 132 -7.31 -12.20 -5.25
C GLY A 132 -7.60 -12.69 -6.67
N GLY A 133 -7.14 -11.99 -7.69
CA GLY A 133 -7.44 -12.24 -9.11
C GLY A 133 -8.71 -11.55 -9.60
N ASP A 134 -9.46 -10.90 -8.72
CA ASP A 134 -10.60 -10.09 -9.10
C ASP A 134 -10.16 -8.88 -9.94
N THR A 135 -11.00 -8.46 -10.86
CA THR A 135 -10.72 -7.33 -11.73
C THR A 135 -11.88 -6.34 -11.74
N GLU A 136 -11.54 -5.08 -11.70
CA GLU A 136 -12.47 -3.98 -11.87
C GLU A 136 -12.03 -3.13 -13.07
N SER A 137 -13.01 -2.68 -13.87
CA SER A 137 -12.74 -1.84 -15.03
C SER A 137 -13.47 -0.52 -14.90
N PHE A 138 -12.80 0.56 -15.22
CA PHE A 138 -13.40 1.89 -15.27
C PHE A 138 -12.83 2.70 -16.44
N GLN A 139 -13.53 3.76 -16.79
CA GLN A 139 -13.10 4.67 -17.85
C GLN A 139 -13.09 6.11 -17.33
N GLN A 140 -12.11 6.87 -17.81
CA GLN A 140 -12.01 8.31 -17.54
C GLN A 140 -11.99 9.09 -18.85
N VAL A 141 -12.65 10.25 -18.84
CA VAL A 141 -12.48 11.29 -19.87
C VAL A 141 -11.62 12.39 -19.27
N THR A 142 -10.52 12.69 -19.94
CA THR A 142 -9.57 13.70 -19.49
C THR A 142 -9.41 14.78 -20.56
N ASP A 143 -9.39 16.05 -20.16
CA ASP A 143 -8.98 17.14 -21.04
C ASP A 143 -7.47 17.02 -21.30
N ARG A 144 -7.09 16.91 -22.57
CA ARG A 144 -5.71 16.64 -22.96
C ARG A 144 -4.75 17.80 -22.64
N ALA A 145 -5.26 19.02 -22.68
CA ALA A 145 -4.43 20.21 -22.47
C ALA A 145 -4.15 20.46 -20.98
N THR A 146 -5.14 20.21 -20.12
CA THR A 146 -5.05 20.50 -18.68
C THR A 146 -4.75 19.28 -17.82
N GLY A 147 -4.99 18.07 -18.34
CA GLY A 147 -4.93 16.83 -17.57
C GLY A 147 -6.12 16.64 -16.61
N GLN A 148 -7.11 17.53 -16.63
CA GLN A 148 -8.27 17.47 -15.76
C GLN A 148 -9.17 16.29 -16.13
N VAL A 149 -9.52 15.47 -15.14
CA VAL A 149 -10.54 14.42 -15.28
C VAL A 149 -11.92 15.08 -15.30
N LEU A 150 -12.66 14.92 -16.39
CA LEU A 150 -13.98 15.49 -16.61
C LEU A 150 -15.10 14.51 -16.29
N MET A 151 -14.84 13.20 -16.42
CA MET A 151 -15.80 12.13 -16.17
C MET A 151 -15.06 10.87 -15.77
N GLU A 152 -15.62 10.14 -14.83
CA GLU A 152 -15.21 8.77 -14.48
C GLU A 152 -16.46 7.87 -14.43
N SER A 153 -16.35 6.65 -14.93
CA SER A 153 -17.43 5.68 -14.92
C SER A 153 -16.92 4.25 -14.86
N ASN A 154 -17.50 3.47 -13.98
CA ASN A 154 -17.30 2.02 -13.83
C ASN A 154 -18.54 1.20 -14.23
N ASN A 155 -19.68 1.87 -14.51
CA ASN A 155 -20.97 1.21 -14.77
C ASN A 155 -21.24 0.92 -16.24
N HIS A 156 -20.62 1.68 -17.16
CA HIS A 156 -20.86 1.58 -18.59
C HIS A 156 -19.56 1.70 -19.36
N HIS A 157 -19.51 1.02 -20.50
CA HIS A 157 -18.41 1.14 -21.43
C HIS A 157 -18.76 2.17 -22.51
N TYR A 158 -18.05 3.30 -22.50
CA TYR A 158 -18.25 4.42 -23.41
C TYR A 158 -17.32 4.35 -24.61
N SER A 159 -17.80 4.91 -25.71
CA SER A 159 -17.02 5.16 -26.93
C SER A 159 -17.35 6.51 -27.51
N TRP A 160 -16.44 7.10 -28.29
CA TRP A 160 -16.72 8.33 -29.02
C TRP A 160 -17.66 8.06 -30.19
N MET A 161 -18.66 8.93 -30.35
CA MET A 161 -19.44 8.95 -31.59
C MET A 161 -18.57 9.39 -32.75
N PRO A 162 -18.65 8.75 -33.92
CA PRO A 162 -17.96 9.19 -35.11
C PRO A 162 -18.31 10.65 -35.44
N ARG A 163 -17.29 11.46 -35.74
CA ARG A 163 -17.41 12.87 -36.10
C ARG A 163 -18.08 13.80 -35.05
N SER A 164 -18.20 13.35 -33.79
CA SER A 164 -18.78 14.11 -32.70
C SER A 164 -18.03 13.85 -31.41
N ASN A 165 -17.84 14.89 -30.56
CA ASN A 165 -17.24 14.75 -29.24
C ASN A 165 -18.24 14.27 -28.18
N ARG A 166 -19.25 13.55 -28.58
CA ARG A 166 -20.24 12.93 -27.71
C ARG A 166 -19.85 11.50 -27.44
N LEU A 167 -20.11 11.05 -26.23
CA LEU A 167 -19.96 9.67 -25.81
C LEU A 167 -21.27 8.90 -26.00
N TYR A 168 -21.17 7.64 -26.35
CA TYR A 168 -22.28 6.71 -26.32
C TYR A 168 -21.89 5.45 -25.56
N TYR A 169 -22.85 4.73 -25.07
CA TYR A 169 -22.69 3.40 -24.50
C TYR A 169 -23.82 2.50 -24.98
N THR A 170 -23.54 1.19 -25.00
CA THR A 170 -24.54 0.17 -25.34
C THR A 170 -25.07 -0.45 -24.06
N ARG A 171 -26.37 -0.44 -23.88
CA ARG A 171 -27.05 -1.17 -22.81
C ARG A 171 -27.42 -2.55 -23.35
N LYS A 172 -27.01 -3.63 -22.65
CA LYS A 172 -27.58 -4.95 -22.92
C LYS A 172 -29.04 -4.90 -22.46
N GLY A 173 -29.95 -5.16 -23.39
CA GLY A 173 -31.38 -5.33 -23.10
C GLY A 173 -31.66 -6.62 -22.35
#